data_a2e8c16473dba813afaf24335453a442
#
_entry.id   a2e8c16473dba813afaf24335453a442
#
_cell.length_a   1.000
_cell.length_b   1.000
_cell.length_c   1.000
_cell.angle_alpha   90.00
_cell.angle_beta   90.00
_cell.angle_gamma   90.00
#
_symmetry.space_group_name_H-M   'P 1'
#
loop_
_entity.id
_entity.type
_entity.pdbx_description
1 polymer ?
#
loop_
_entity_poly.entity_id
_entity_poly.type
_entity_poly.pdbx_seq_one_letter_code
_entity_poly.pdbx_strand_id
1 'polypeptide(L)'
;MNIFMMILRAARPSRINDMQAVAKPFWIPKGYEGLTFFGHIITHNLQDADDFNRGFNAIKNHEMIHLYQARACHDSWFRFYWRYLRYWLQASRYRRRLRNAGYLLNPFELEAYRYMHDLDYLKDKPNGTDGWRKYAQMSLEERLQHYRRQ
;
A
#
# COMPACT_ATOMS: atom_id res chain seq x y z
N MET A 1 -2.00 -15.12 -15.84
CA MET A 1 -3.25 -15.11 -15.03
C MET A 1 -3.96 -13.78 -15.28
N ASN A 2 -5.26 -13.81 -15.61
CA ASN A 2 -6.08 -12.62 -15.87
C ASN A 2 -6.41 -11.90 -14.54
N ILE A 3 -6.58 -10.54 -14.56
CA ILE A 3 -6.95 -9.71 -13.41
C ILE A 3 -8.20 -10.22 -12.69
N PHE A 4 -9.20 -10.60 -13.46
CA PHE A 4 -10.45 -11.13 -12.94
C PHE A 4 -10.24 -12.41 -12.12
N MET A 5 -9.34 -13.27 -12.57
CA MET A 5 -8.96 -14.49 -11.85
C MET A 5 -8.14 -14.19 -10.58
N MET A 6 -7.32 -13.13 -10.59
CA MET A 6 -6.60 -12.69 -9.40
C MET A 6 -7.57 -12.18 -8.32
N ILE A 7 -8.58 -11.41 -8.72
CA ILE A 7 -9.63 -10.92 -7.80
C ILE A 7 -10.48 -12.07 -7.24
N LEU A 8 -10.97 -12.96 -8.12
CA LEU A 8 -11.82 -14.09 -7.72
C LEU A 8 -11.12 -15.10 -6.82
N ARG A 9 -9.80 -15.27 -7.00
CA ARG A 9 -8.97 -16.21 -6.23
C ARG A 9 -8.17 -15.55 -5.13
N ALA A 10 -8.37 -14.25 -4.90
CA ALA A 10 -7.64 -13.54 -3.87
C ALA A 10 -7.92 -14.15 -2.49
N ALA A 11 -6.86 -14.62 -1.84
CA ALA A 11 -6.95 -15.05 -0.46
C ALA A 11 -7.30 -13.85 0.43
N ARG A 12 -8.01 -14.11 1.55
CA ARG A 12 -8.20 -13.07 2.56
C ARG A 12 -6.83 -12.57 3.05
N PRO A 13 -6.70 -11.27 3.38
CA PRO A 13 -5.43 -10.72 3.85
C PRO A 13 -4.78 -11.51 4.99
N SER A 14 -5.57 -12.02 5.93
CA SER A 14 -5.08 -12.84 7.07
C SER A 14 -4.48 -14.18 6.67
N ARG A 15 -4.79 -14.69 5.49
CA ARG A 15 -4.26 -15.96 4.96
C ARG A 15 -2.98 -15.82 4.15
N ILE A 16 -2.53 -14.59 3.93
CA ILE A 16 -1.30 -14.29 3.19
C ILE A 16 -0.21 -13.96 4.21
N ASN A 17 0.84 -14.77 4.28
CA ASN A 17 1.97 -14.53 5.17
C ASN A 17 3.09 -13.74 4.50
N ASP A 18 3.28 -13.94 3.19
CA ASP A 18 4.25 -13.21 2.38
C ASP A 18 3.67 -12.93 1.01
N MET A 19 3.73 -11.66 0.57
CA MET A 19 3.27 -11.27 -0.75
C MET A 19 4.35 -11.55 -1.79
N GLN A 20 3.94 -12.23 -2.87
CA GLN A 20 4.83 -12.52 -3.97
C GLN A 20 4.70 -11.47 -5.06
N ALA A 21 5.84 -11.03 -5.60
CA ALA A 21 5.89 -10.12 -6.71
C ALA A 21 5.72 -10.86 -8.04
N VAL A 22 4.97 -10.26 -8.96
CA VAL A 22 4.73 -10.76 -10.31
C VAL A 22 4.89 -9.63 -11.32
N ALA A 23 5.56 -9.90 -12.45
CA ALA A 23 5.75 -8.92 -13.51
C ALA A 23 4.48 -8.75 -14.35
N LYS A 24 3.90 -7.55 -14.34
CA LYS A 24 2.74 -7.15 -15.15
C LYS A 24 2.87 -5.67 -15.58
N PRO A 25 3.75 -5.35 -16.54
CA PRO A 25 4.14 -3.97 -16.85
C PRO A 25 2.98 -3.07 -17.28
N PHE A 26 1.94 -3.63 -17.92
CA PHE A 26 0.79 -2.85 -18.40
C PHE A 26 -0.15 -2.35 -17.30
N TRP A 27 0.09 -2.76 -16.05
CA TRP A 27 -0.84 -2.46 -14.93
C TRP A 27 -0.32 -1.38 -14.00
N ILE A 28 0.96 -1.01 -14.15
CA ILE A 28 1.60 -0.03 -13.30
C ILE A 28 1.55 1.34 -13.99
N PRO A 29 0.92 2.35 -13.38
CA PRO A 29 0.96 3.71 -13.90
C PRO A 29 2.41 4.23 -13.99
N LYS A 30 2.69 5.08 -14.99
CA LYS A 30 4.01 5.70 -15.13
C LYS A 30 4.40 6.45 -13.84
N GLY A 31 5.61 6.19 -13.36
CA GLY A 31 6.17 6.83 -12.17
C GLY A 31 6.00 6.04 -10.88
N TYR A 32 5.46 4.82 -10.94
CA TYR A 32 5.39 3.89 -9.81
C TYR A 32 6.30 2.69 -10.07
N GLU A 33 7.02 2.22 -9.06
CA GLU A 33 7.93 1.07 -9.15
C GLU A 33 7.20 -0.26 -8.95
N GLY A 34 6.08 -0.24 -8.22
CA GLY A 34 5.25 -1.40 -7.96
C GLY A 34 3.85 -1.00 -7.52
N LEU A 35 2.99 -1.98 -7.41
CA LEU A 35 1.60 -1.81 -6.98
C LEU A 35 1.15 -3.04 -6.20
N THR A 36 0.66 -2.85 -4.97
CA THR A 36 -0.06 -3.93 -4.27
C THR A 36 -1.43 -4.15 -4.88
N PHE A 37 -1.72 -5.39 -5.27
CA PHE A 37 -2.98 -5.75 -5.87
C PHE A 37 -3.48 -7.12 -5.35
N PHE A 38 -4.49 -7.11 -4.49
CA PHE A 38 -5.14 -8.31 -3.95
C PHE A 38 -4.16 -9.40 -3.46
N GLY A 39 -3.13 -8.97 -2.72
CA GLY A 39 -2.13 -9.87 -2.12
C GLY A 39 -0.94 -10.21 -3.02
N HIS A 40 -0.82 -9.54 -4.15
CA HIS A 40 0.36 -9.61 -5.03
C HIS A 40 1.02 -8.25 -5.13
N ILE A 41 2.33 -8.25 -5.31
CA ILE A 41 3.10 -7.08 -5.71
C ILE A 41 3.27 -7.14 -7.22
N ILE A 42 2.72 -6.16 -7.93
CA ILE A 42 2.86 -6.04 -9.38
C ILE A 42 4.11 -5.21 -9.67
N THR A 43 5.01 -5.71 -10.54
CA THR A 43 6.25 -5.03 -10.95
C THR A 43 6.31 -4.86 -12.46
N HIS A 44 7.22 -3.98 -12.93
CA HIS A 44 7.40 -3.70 -14.35
C HIS A 44 7.99 -4.88 -15.13
N ASN A 45 8.92 -5.61 -14.53
CA ASN A 45 9.66 -6.69 -15.19
C ASN A 45 9.97 -7.85 -14.23
N LEU A 46 10.50 -8.94 -14.75
CA LEU A 46 10.84 -10.12 -13.98
C LEU A 46 12.00 -9.88 -13.01
N GLN A 47 12.95 -9.02 -13.36
CA GLN A 47 14.08 -8.71 -12.48
C GLN A 47 13.60 -8.01 -11.20
N ASP A 48 12.71 -7.01 -11.33
CA ASP A 48 12.12 -6.33 -10.17
C ASP A 48 11.30 -7.30 -9.31
N ALA A 49 10.55 -8.22 -9.95
CA ALA A 49 9.81 -9.26 -9.23
C ALA A 49 10.73 -10.19 -8.46
N ASP A 50 11.83 -10.64 -9.07
CA ASP A 50 12.83 -11.49 -8.42
C ASP A 50 13.51 -10.76 -7.25
N ASP A 51 13.84 -9.49 -7.40
CA ASP A 51 14.47 -8.68 -6.35
C ASP A 51 13.54 -8.51 -5.14
N PHE A 52 12.24 -8.30 -5.37
CA PHE A 52 11.23 -8.31 -4.32
C PHE A 52 11.11 -9.68 -3.62
N ASN A 53 11.21 -10.77 -4.38
CA ASN A 53 11.01 -12.13 -3.83
C ASN A 53 12.24 -12.66 -3.09
N ARG A 54 13.47 -12.17 -3.38
CA ARG A 54 14.73 -12.66 -2.80
C ARG A 54 14.99 -12.22 -1.37
N GLY A 55 14.42 -11.12 -0.91
CA GLY A 55 14.74 -10.59 0.41
C GLY A 55 13.67 -9.68 0.99
N PHE A 56 13.78 -9.43 2.29
CA PHE A 56 12.94 -8.48 3.01
C PHE A 56 13.68 -7.15 3.14
N ASN A 57 13.20 -6.13 2.46
CA ASN A 57 13.77 -4.79 2.45
C ASN A 57 12.69 -3.74 2.70
N ALA A 58 13.07 -2.45 2.76
CA ALA A 58 12.15 -1.36 3.04
C ALA A 58 10.98 -1.27 2.04
N ILE A 59 11.22 -1.53 0.75
CA ILE A 59 10.16 -1.48 -0.27
C ILE A 59 9.19 -2.64 -0.09
N LYS A 60 9.69 -3.86 0.12
CA LYS A 60 8.85 -5.01 0.43
C LYS A 60 8.07 -4.80 1.73
N ASN A 61 8.71 -4.23 2.77
CA ASN A 61 8.02 -3.90 4.02
C ASN A 61 6.90 -2.88 3.81
N HIS A 62 7.11 -1.86 2.97
CA HIS A 62 6.06 -0.91 2.58
C HIS A 62 4.82 -1.65 2.03
N GLU A 63 5.01 -2.56 1.08
CA GLU A 63 3.91 -3.34 0.49
C GLU A 63 3.28 -4.30 1.49
N MET A 64 4.08 -4.91 2.37
CA MET A 64 3.57 -5.75 3.45
C MET A 64 2.74 -4.94 4.46
N ILE A 65 3.06 -3.67 4.71
CA ILE A 65 2.23 -2.80 5.55
C ILE A 65 0.82 -2.66 4.95
N HIS A 66 0.68 -2.53 3.62
CA HIS A 66 -0.63 -2.52 2.96
C HIS A 66 -1.43 -3.82 3.17
N LEU A 67 -0.78 -4.98 3.17
CA LEU A 67 -1.43 -6.24 3.54
C LEU A 67 -2.00 -6.19 4.96
N TYR A 68 -1.20 -5.70 5.92
CA TYR A 68 -1.63 -5.60 7.32
C TYR A 68 -2.70 -4.51 7.54
N GLN A 69 -2.70 -3.46 6.76
CA GLN A 69 -3.79 -2.48 6.72
C GLN A 69 -5.09 -3.13 6.20
N ALA A 70 -5.00 -3.99 5.19
CA ALA A 70 -6.16 -4.73 4.69
C ALA A 70 -6.71 -5.72 5.73
N ARG A 71 -5.83 -6.38 6.55
CA ARG A 71 -6.27 -7.18 7.71
C ARG A 71 -7.07 -6.33 8.69
N ALA A 72 -6.56 -5.15 9.07
CA ALA A 72 -7.26 -4.21 9.95
C ALA A 72 -8.54 -3.62 9.34
N CYS A 73 -8.71 -3.69 8.01
CA CYS A 73 -9.94 -3.34 7.31
C CYS A 73 -10.96 -4.50 7.27
N HIS A 74 -11.14 -5.19 8.40
CA HIS A 74 -12.02 -6.35 8.56
C HIS A 74 -11.63 -7.54 7.65
N ASP A 75 -10.33 -7.74 7.48
CA ASP A 75 -9.76 -8.82 6.67
C ASP A 75 -10.31 -8.84 5.23
N SER A 76 -10.45 -7.66 4.63
CA SER A 76 -11.11 -7.50 3.33
C SER A 76 -10.38 -6.53 2.42
N TRP A 77 -9.89 -7.04 1.28
CA TRP A 77 -9.31 -6.23 0.22
C TRP A 77 -10.29 -5.17 -0.31
N PHE A 78 -11.57 -5.52 -0.49
CA PHE A 78 -12.57 -4.56 -1.00
C PHE A 78 -12.78 -3.40 -0.04
N ARG A 79 -12.84 -3.66 1.28
CA ARG A 79 -12.96 -2.60 2.29
C ARG A 79 -11.70 -1.75 2.37
N PHE A 80 -10.52 -2.36 2.20
CA PHE A 80 -9.26 -1.64 2.11
C PHE A 80 -9.25 -0.72 0.90
N TYR A 81 -9.48 -1.25 -0.33
CA TYR A 81 -9.45 -0.44 -1.55
C TYR A 81 -10.54 0.63 -1.59
N TRP A 82 -11.72 0.36 -1.06
CA TRP A 82 -12.78 1.37 -0.96
C TRP A 82 -12.33 2.56 -0.09
N ARG A 83 -11.72 2.30 1.08
CA ARG A 83 -11.17 3.35 1.93
C ARG A 83 -10.00 4.06 1.28
N TYR A 84 -9.10 3.30 0.64
CA TYR A 84 -7.96 3.83 -0.09
C TYR A 84 -8.41 4.81 -1.18
N LEU A 85 -9.34 4.42 -2.02
CA LEU A 85 -9.90 5.26 -3.09
C LEU A 85 -10.57 6.52 -2.53
N ARG A 86 -11.36 6.39 -1.46
CA ARG A 86 -12.00 7.53 -0.80
C ARG A 86 -10.98 8.57 -0.33
N TYR A 87 -9.91 8.14 0.35
CA TYR A 87 -8.85 9.03 0.80
C TYR A 87 -8.03 9.59 -0.37
N TRP A 88 -7.81 8.79 -1.41
CA TRP A 88 -7.14 9.24 -2.63
C TRP A 88 -7.93 10.38 -3.32
N LEU A 89 -9.24 10.23 -3.48
CA LEU A 89 -10.11 11.26 -4.04
C LEU A 89 -10.11 12.53 -3.17
N GLN A 90 -10.18 12.37 -1.85
CA GLN A 90 -10.12 13.49 -0.90
C GLN A 90 -8.80 14.27 -1.06
N ALA A 91 -7.68 13.58 -1.05
CA ALA A 91 -6.35 14.18 -1.12
C ALA A 91 -6.03 14.75 -2.50
N SER A 92 -6.61 14.22 -3.57
CA SER A 92 -6.45 14.73 -4.94
C SER A 92 -6.91 16.18 -5.12
N ARG A 93 -7.70 16.73 -4.19
CA ARG A 93 -8.05 18.17 -4.14
C ARG A 93 -6.82 19.06 -4.00
N TYR A 94 -5.72 18.53 -3.42
CA TYR A 94 -4.45 19.23 -3.22
C TYR A 94 -3.49 19.10 -4.41
N ARG A 95 -3.90 18.53 -5.55
CA ARG A 95 -3.06 18.30 -6.74
C ARG A 95 -2.36 19.56 -7.28
N ARG A 96 -2.92 20.76 -7.03
CA ARG A 96 -2.30 22.06 -7.42
C ARG A 96 -1.14 22.43 -6.47
N ARG A 97 -1.13 21.95 -5.24
CA ARG A 97 -0.09 22.23 -4.21
C ARG A 97 0.97 21.12 -4.13
N LEU A 98 0.60 19.91 -4.46
CA LEU A 98 1.47 18.74 -4.45
C LEU A 98 1.08 17.80 -5.59
N ARG A 99 2.00 17.59 -6.52
CA ARG A 99 1.83 16.56 -7.57
C ARG A 99 1.65 15.20 -6.90
N ASN A 100 0.73 14.38 -7.40
CA ASN A 100 0.38 13.07 -6.83
C ASN A 100 -0.16 13.14 -5.37
N ALA A 101 -0.79 14.28 -4.99
CA ALA A 101 -1.33 14.47 -3.65
C ALA A 101 -2.27 13.34 -3.21
N GLY A 102 -3.08 12.80 -4.13
CA GLY A 102 -3.99 11.67 -3.86
C GLY A 102 -3.27 10.45 -3.28
N TYR A 103 -2.06 10.19 -3.77
CA TYR A 103 -1.19 9.13 -3.28
C TYR A 103 -0.42 9.58 -2.03
N LEU A 104 0.39 10.64 -2.15
CA LEU A 104 1.34 11.07 -1.11
C LEU A 104 0.68 11.52 0.20
N LEU A 105 -0.56 11.98 0.16
CA LEU A 105 -1.33 12.41 1.34
C LEU A 105 -2.40 11.38 1.76
N ASN A 106 -2.39 10.18 1.14
CA ASN A 106 -3.25 9.09 1.56
C ASN A 106 -2.83 8.59 2.94
N PRO A 107 -3.72 8.47 3.93
CA PRO A 107 -3.38 7.95 5.25
C PRO A 107 -2.66 6.60 5.24
N PHE A 108 -3.03 5.70 4.34
CA PHE A 108 -2.39 4.40 4.20
C PHE A 108 -0.94 4.52 3.75
N GLU A 109 -0.67 5.40 2.78
CA GLU A 109 0.69 5.67 2.30
C GLU A 109 1.54 6.37 3.37
N LEU A 110 0.97 7.34 4.09
CA LEU A 110 1.70 8.04 5.17
C LEU A 110 2.15 7.08 6.27
N GLU A 111 1.35 6.07 6.62
CA GLU A 111 1.78 5.00 7.54
C GLU A 111 2.88 4.14 6.90
N ALA A 112 2.67 3.67 5.67
CA ALA A 112 3.60 2.77 5.00
C ALA A 112 4.98 3.43 4.82
N TYR A 113 5.05 4.66 4.33
CA TYR A 113 6.30 5.41 4.21
C TYR A 113 6.97 5.67 5.56
N ARG A 114 6.19 5.98 6.59
CA ARG A 114 6.74 6.25 7.94
C ARG A 114 7.48 5.04 8.51
N TYR A 115 6.98 3.84 8.25
CA TYR A 115 7.47 2.62 8.90
C TYR A 115 8.17 1.64 7.95
N MET A 116 8.34 1.97 6.66
CA MET A 116 8.95 1.06 5.69
C MET A 116 10.39 0.62 6.07
N HIS A 117 11.13 1.47 6.76
CA HIS A 117 12.50 1.18 7.20
C HIS A 117 12.56 0.46 8.55
N ASP A 118 11.47 0.38 9.29
CA ASP A 118 11.35 -0.41 10.51
C ASP A 118 10.86 -1.83 10.15
N LEU A 119 11.81 -2.73 9.92
CA LEU A 119 11.52 -4.09 9.47
C LEU A 119 10.81 -4.94 10.54
N ASP A 120 10.81 -4.50 11.78
CA ASP A 120 10.10 -5.14 12.90
C ASP A 120 8.70 -4.56 13.13
N TYR A 121 8.31 -3.51 12.40
CA TYR A 121 7.05 -2.79 12.59
C TYR A 121 5.80 -3.70 12.63
N LEU A 122 5.78 -4.75 11.84
CA LEU A 122 4.64 -5.67 11.71
C LEU A 122 4.69 -6.88 12.64
N LYS A 123 5.82 -7.09 13.35
CA LYS A 123 6.09 -8.31 14.11
C LYS A 123 5.02 -8.63 15.16
N ASP A 124 4.55 -7.61 15.87
CA ASP A 124 3.57 -7.75 16.95
C ASP A 124 2.14 -7.37 16.54
N LYS A 125 1.83 -7.40 15.23
CA LYS A 125 0.55 -6.97 14.67
C LYS A 125 -0.16 -8.06 13.85
N PRO A 126 -0.38 -9.27 14.40
CA PRO A 126 -0.92 -10.40 13.60
C PRO A 126 -2.30 -10.09 12.97
N ASN A 127 -3.10 -9.25 13.63
CA ASN A 127 -4.44 -8.87 13.17
C ASN A 127 -4.44 -7.62 12.26
N GLY A 128 -3.28 -7.11 11.90
CA GLY A 128 -3.13 -5.94 11.04
C GLY A 128 -2.71 -4.68 11.79
N THR A 129 -2.44 -3.63 11.02
CA THR A 129 -2.09 -2.30 11.54
C THR A 129 -3.16 -1.28 11.22
N ASP A 130 -3.47 -0.42 12.16
CA ASP A 130 -4.42 0.69 12.02
C ASP A 130 -3.78 2.07 12.27
N GLY A 131 -2.45 2.15 12.21
CA GLY A 131 -1.68 3.39 12.37
C GLY A 131 -2.05 4.48 11.38
N TRP A 132 -2.62 4.12 10.22
CA TRP A 132 -3.18 5.04 9.23
C TRP A 132 -4.34 5.89 9.79
N ARG A 133 -5.05 5.44 10.85
CA ARG A 133 -6.21 6.15 11.41
C ARG A 133 -5.82 7.53 11.97
N LYS A 134 -4.65 7.67 12.57
CA LYS A 134 -4.15 8.97 13.04
C LYS A 134 -4.02 9.98 11.90
N TYR A 135 -3.53 9.54 10.73
CA TYR A 135 -3.43 10.40 9.55
C TYR A 135 -4.81 10.69 8.93
N ALA A 136 -5.73 9.73 9.00
CA ALA A 136 -7.10 9.93 8.53
C ALA A 136 -7.86 11.01 9.32
N GLN A 137 -7.51 11.22 10.60
CA GLN A 137 -8.08 12.26 11.45
C GLN A 137 -7.46 13.65 11.20
N MET A 138 -6.29 13.71 10.57
CA MET A 138 -5.64 14.96 10.21
C MET A 138 -6.36 15.63 9.03
N SER A 139 -6.39 16.97 9.02
CA SER A 139 -6.75 17.76 7.85
C SER A 139 -5.75 17.52 6.71
N LEU A 140 -6.11 17.86 5.47
CA LEU A 140 -5.17 17.75 4.34
C LEU A 140 -3.95 18.64 4.49
N GLU A 141 -4.09 19.79 5.17
CA GLU A 141 -2.98 20.69 5.45
C GLU A 141 -1.99 20.07 6.43
N GLU A 142 -2.47 19.45 7.50
CA GLU A 142 -1.64 18.74 8.47
C GLU A 142 -0.91 17.54 7.84
N ARG A 143 -1.60 16.78 6.95
CA ARG A 143 -0.96 15.69 6.19
C ARG A 143 0.13 16.21 5.26
N LEU A 144 -0.10 17.35 4.58
CA LEU A 144 0.91 17.99 3.73
C LEU A 144 2.13 18.44 4.53
N GLN A 145 1.91 19.05 5.69
CA GLN A 145 3.01 19.45 6.59
C GLN A 145 3.76 18.23 7.15
N HIS A 146 3.03 17.15 7.47
CA HIS A 146 3.63 15.89 7.93
C HIS A 146 4.49 15.27 6.83
N TYR A 147 3.97 15.15 5.60
CA TYR A 147 4.69 14.64 4.44
C TYR A 147 5.99 15.42 4.16
N ARG A 148 5.97 16.75 4.27
CA ARG A 148 7.16 17.60 4.02
C ARG A 148 8.25 17.48 5.08
N ARG A 149 7.94 16.86 6.22
CA ARG A 149 8.88 16.65 7.34
C ARG A 149 9.46 15.23 7.40
N GLN A 150 8.97 14.32 6.55
CA GLN A 150 9.53 12.99 6.37
C GLN A 150 10.74 13.01 5.44
#